data_5a37de2259a65678435a873b78c6d9ad
#
_entry.id   5a37de2259a65678435a873b78c6d9ad
#
_cell.length_a   1.000
_cell.length_b   1.000
_cell.length_c   1.000
_cell.angle_alpha   90.00
_cell.angle_beta   90.00
_cell.angle_gamma   90.00
#
_symmetry.space_group_name_H-M   'P 1'
#
loop_
_entity.id
_entity.type
_entity.pdbx_description
1 polymer ?
#
loop_
_entity_poly.entity_id
_entity_poly.type
_entity_poly.pdbx_seq_one_letter_code
_entity_poly.pdbx_strand_id
1 'polypeptide(L)'
;MVTMQMLRSAGELNRWRREAGDRPLHFVPTMGALHQGHQQLLQRALQPRAGVRPRLLVSVFVNPLQFGPAEDFDRYPRDLERDGQLAAAAGADALFAPTLEVIYPQGVHEITRIQVPASLQRELCGRSRPGHFDGVATVVCRLLALVRPDRLLLGEKDWQQLVVLRRVIADLGLPLQVQGCATVRDHDRLPCSSRNRYLSAAERLRAAALPAALAAARLEALATPAGVAAEALITAVCSRLEAADLVIDYVQLVQAHTLEPLRRPQGLTLLAAAVHCGSSRLIDHVLLMSRLPIVAIDGPAGAGKSTVTRAFARRLGLVYLDTGAMYRALTWWVQRQGVDPADARAVAPLLEGLDLQLSTGDAEQQRVQINGHDVTDAIRSPEVTAQVSAVAAHGCVRAALTRQQQAMGARGGLVAEGRDIGTAVFPNADCKVFLTATVAERARRRAEDLRQRGFSVPPLPELEASIAERDHLDSTRAVAPLVQAEDAVELVTDGMSIEAVIEVLVDLFRQRIPEEAWPGPH
;
A
#
# COMPACT_ATOMS: atom_id res chain seq x y z
N MET A 1 31.19 -5.69 14.33
CA MET A 1 30.05 -4.73 14.28
C MET A 1 30.53 -3.52 13.50
N VAL A 2 29.81 -3.11 12.45
CA VAL A 2 30.11 -1.86 11.76
C VAL A 2 29.68 -0.73 12.70
N THR A 3 30.62 0.14 13.07
CA THR A 3 30.32 1.30 13.94
C THR A 3 29.51 2.31 13.12
N MET A 4 28.36 2.76 13.63
CA MET A 4 27.55 3.81 13.00
C MET A 4 28.39 5.09 12.84
N GLN A 5 28.35 5.69 11.65
CA GLN A 5 29.09 6.93 11.38
C GLN A 5 28.24 8.17 11.68
N MET A 6 28.83 9.16 12.38
CA MET A 6 28.23 10.48 12.58
C MET A 6 28.66 11.41 11.46
N LEU A 7 27.71 11.97 10.72
CA LEU A 7 27.93 12.87 9.59
C LEU A 7 27.38 14.26 9.89
N ARG A 8 28.15 15.31 9.72
CA ARG A 8 27.75 16.70 10.07
C ARG A 8 27.71 17.63 8.86
N SER A 9 28.38 17.27 7.77
CA SER A 9 28.49 18.09 6.57
C SER A 9 28.01 17.35 5.32
N ALA A 10 27.66 18.12 4.28
CA ALA A 10 27.33 17.56 2.97
C ALA A 10 28.52 16.81 2.34
N GLY A 11 29.76 17.26 2.62
CA GLY A 11 30.98 16.60 2.15
C GLY A 11 31.17 15.21 2.76
N GLU A 12 30.95 15.06 4.08
CA GLU A 12 30.99 13.76 4.77
C GLU A 12 29.89 12.83 4.27
N LEU A 13 28.66 13.34 4.11
CA LEU A 13 27.53 12.58 3.57
C LEU A 13 27.82 12.07 2.15
N ASN A 14 28.37 12.93 1.26
CA ASN A 14 28.71 12.54 -0.10
C ASN A 14 29.84 11.48 -0.14
N ARG A 15 30.81 11.55 0.77
CA ARG A 15 31.89 10.56 0.89
C ARG A 15 31.32 9.22 1.36
N TRP A 16 30.54 9.24 2.43
CA TRP A 16 29.88 8.06 2.96
C TRP A 16 28.99 7.37 1.92
N ARG A 17 28.28 8.16 1.11
CA ARG A 17 27.46 7.61 0.01
C ARG A 17 28.29 6.89 -1.05
N ARG A 18 29.41 7.47 -1.48
CA ARG A 18 30.30 6.83 -2.46
C ARG A 18 30.87 5.49 -1.99
N GLU A 19 31.11 5.37 -0.68
CA GLU A 19 31.58 4.13 -0.05
C GLU A 19 30.48 3.05 0.06
N ALA A 20 29.22 3.41 -0.25
CA ALA A 20 28.06 2.54 -0.06
C ALA A 20 28.00 1.35 -1.04
N GLY A 21 28.63 1.44 -2.22
CA GLY A 21 28.39 0.51 -3.32
C GLY A 21 26.94 0.57 -3.81
N ASP A 22 26.47 -0.53 -4.42
CA ASP A 22 25.13 -0.63 -5.04
C ASP A 22 24.00 -1.02 -4.07
N ARG A 23 24.26 -1.02 -2.75
CA ARG A 23 23.23 -1.36 -1.76
C ARG A 23 22.18 -0.25 -1.69
N PRO A 24 20.88 -0.61 -1.72
CA PRO A 24 19.80 0.36 -1.57
C PRO A 24 19.95 1.19 -0.30
N LEU A 25 19.71 2.50 -0.40
CA LEU A 25 19.73 3.42 0.73
C LEU A 25 18.33 3.75 1.21
N HIS A 26 18.03 3.37 2.44
CA HIS A 26 16.83 3.76 3.14
C HIS A 26 17.11 4.96 4.05
N PHE A 27 16.18 5.90 4.07
CA PHE A 27 16.32 7.15 4.80
C PHE A 27 15.15 7.39 5.75
N VAL A 28 15.46 7.76 6.98
CA VAL A 28 14.50 8.13 8.03
C VAL A 28 14.84 9.54 8.52
N PRO A 29 14.12 10.58 8.05
CA PRO A 29 14.28 11.93 8.57
C PRO A 29 13.59 12.08 9.94
N THR A 30 14.28 12.66 10.90
CA THR A 30 13.75 12.96 12.23
C THR A 30 14.16 14.35 12.70
N MET A 31 13.46 14.87 13.72
CA MET A 31 13.89 16.05 14.45
C MET A 31 14.69 15.71 15.72
N GLY A 32 15.07 14.45 15.90
CA GLY A 32 15.68 13.98 17.14
C GLY A 32 14.67 13.63 18.23
N ALA A 33 15.14 13.54 19.48
CA ALA A 33 14.39 13.03 20.62
C ALA A 33 13.79 11.64 20.34
N LEU A 34 14.63 10.74 19.84
CA LEU A 34 14.22 9.40 19.40
C LEU A 34 13.52 8.63 20.52
N HIS A 35 12.49 7.90 20.16
CA HIS A 35 11.66 7.09 21.05
C HIS A 35 11.32 5.75 20.39
N GLN A 36 10.60 4.88 21.06
CA GLN A 36 10.26 3.53 20.60
C GLN A 36 9.63 3.53 19.18
N GLY A 37 8.79 4.53 18.86
CA GLY A 37 8.25 4.68 17.50
C GLY A 37 9.31 4.84 16.44
N HIS A 38 10.33 5.66 16.69
CA HIS A 38 11.48 5.79 15.79
C HIS A 38 12.28 4.49 15.70
N GLN A 39 12.53 3.81 16.82
CA GLN A 39 13.28 2.54 16.82
C GLN A 39 12.59 1.47 15.95
N GLN A 40 11.28 1.33 16.04
CA GLN A 40 10.54 0.42 15.15
C GLN A 40 10.60 0.84 13.68
N LEU A 41 10.53 2.14 13.41
CA LEU A 41 10.69 2.68 12.06
C LEU A 41 12.08 2.33 11.48
N LEU A 42 13.15 2.46 12.28
CA LEU A 42 14.51 2.08 11.88
C LEU A 42 14.65 0.57 11.66
N GLN A 43 14.07 -0.26 12.53
CA GLN A 43 14.06 -1.71 12.36
C GLN A 43 13.32 -2.13 11.08
N ARG A 44 12.20 -1.46 10.76
CA ARG A 44 11.46 -1.68 9.52
C ARG A 44 12.29 -1.28 8.30
N ALA A 45 13.03 -0.17 8.41
CA ALA A 45 13.91 0.30 7.35
C ALA A 45 15.07 -0.66 7.03
N LEU A 46 15.44 -1.52 7.96
CA LEU A 46 16.52 -2.51 7.79
C LEU A 46 16.06 -3.88 7.30
N GLN A 47 14.74 -4.10 7.15
CA GLN A 47 14.24 -5.37 6.65
C GLN A 47 14.77 -5.64 5.23
N PRO A 48 15.39 -6.82 5.00
CA PRO A 48 15.85 -7.19 3.66
C PRO A 48 14.70 -7.21 2.65
N ARG A 49 14.99 -6.78 1.43
CA ARG A 49 14.04 -6.81 0.32
C ARG A 49 14.68 -7.58 -0.84
N ALA A 50 13.97 -8.53 -1.41
CA ALA A 50 14.52 -9.45 -2.39
C ALA A 50 15.90 -10.03 -1.96
N GLY A 51 16.05 -10.34 -0.66
CA GLY A 51 17.28 -10.88 -0.08
C GLY A 51 18.40 -9.86 0.18
N VAL A 52 18.23 -8.58 -0.18
CA VAL A 52 19.26 -7.54 0.01
C VAL A 52 18.96 -6.71 1.25
N ARG A 53 19.92 -6.67 2.20
CA ARG A 53 19.86 -5.76 3.35
C ARG A 53 20.21 -4.33 2.90
N PRO A 54 19.32 -3.34 3.08
CA PRO A 54 19.61 -1.95 2.73
C PRO A 54 20.65 -1.32 3.66
N ARG A 55 21.21 -0.19 3.26
CA ARG A 55 21.89 0.74 4.18
C ARG A 55 20.86 1.70 4.76
N LEU A 56 21.02 2.05 6.03
CA LEU A 56 20.12 2.94 6.74
C LEU A 56 20.84 4.23 7.15
N LEU A 57 20.34 5.35 6.66
CA LEU A 57 20.69 6.70 7.11
C LEU A 57 19.53 7.28 7.93
N VAL A 58 19.84 7.79 9.10
CA VAL A 58 18.92 8.58 9.93
C VAL A 58 19.37 10.04 9.89
N SER A 59 18.46 11.00 9.80
CA SER A 59 18.84 12.39 10.06
C SER A 59 18.22 12.91 11.36
N VAL A 60 18.96 13.80 12.03
CA VAL A 60 18.48 14.56 13.17
C VAL A 60 18.65 16.05 12.86
N PHE A 61 17.53 16.72 12.55
CA PHE A 61 17.54 18.14 12.26
C PHE A 61 16.22 18.79 12.71
N VAL A 62 16.28 19.71 13.68
CA VAL A 62 15.12 20.48 14.14
C VAL A 62 14.92 21.66 13.19
N ASN A 63 13.91 21.55 12.32
CA ASN A 63 13.69 22.49 11.24
C ASN A 63 12.89 23.73 11.73
N PRO A 64 13.46 24.94 11.72
CA PRO A 64 12.74 26.13 12.18
C PRO A 64 11.53 26.50 11.30
N LEU A 65 11.53 26.14 10.01
CA LEU A 65 10.48 26.54 9.06
C LEU A 65 9.13 25.87 9.30
N GLN A 66 9.10 24.81 10.08
CA GLN A 66 7.85 24.07 10.36
C GLN A 66 7.22 24.39 11.70
N PHE A 67 7.80 25.36 12.45
CA PHE A 67 7.26 25.83 13.72
C PHE A 67 6.62 27.20 13.56
N GLY A 68 5.41 27.35 14.11
CA GLY A 68 4.77 28.64 14.23
C GLY A 68 5.35 29.49 15.39
N PRO A 69 5.07 30.79 15.43
CA PRO A 69 5.63 31.70 16.44
C PRO A 69 5.35 31.33 17.91
N ALA A 70 4.27 30.58 18.14
CA ALA A 70 3.84 30.16 19.48
C ALA A 70 4.14 28.67 19.77
N GLU A 71 4.85 27.99 18.89
CA GLU A 71 5.15 26.59 19.06
C GLU A 71 6.46 26.32 19.81
N ASP A 72 6.74 25.06 20.10
CA ASP A 72 7.77 24.59 21.03
C ASP A 72 9.20 24.53 20.45
N PHE A 73 9.53 25.32 19.42
CA PHE A 73 10.84 25.27 18.74
C PHE A 73 12.03 25.41 19.70
N ASP A 74 12.00 26.39 20.58
CA ASP A 74 13.11 26.64 21.52
C ASP A 74 13.21 25.58 22.62
N ARG A 75 12.07 24.99 23.00
CA ARG A 75 11.97 23.94 24.01
C ARG A 75 12.06 22.55 23.46
N TYR A 76 12.09 22.40 22.11
CA TYR A 76 12.13 21.08 21.49
C TYR A 76 13.38 20.29 21.95
N PRO A 77 13.23 19.04 22.41
CA PRO A 77 14.33 18.29 23.03
C PRO A 77 15.47 18.04 22.02
N ARG A 78 16.68 18.35 22.44
CA ARG A 78 17.90 18.15 21.65
C ARG A 78 18.92 17.36 22.48
N ASP A 79 19.06 16.08 22.16
CA ASP A 79 19.99 15.15 22.83
C ASP A 79 20.61 14.25 21.75
N LEU A 80 21.55 14.83 21.00
CA LEU A 80 22.16 14.15 19.85
C LEU A 80 22.98 12.90 20.28
N GLU A 81 23.55 12.90 21.47
CA GLU A 81 24.31 11.74 21.97
C GLU A 81 23.38 10.54 22.19
N ARG A 82 22.28 10.75 22.91
CA ARG A 82 21.24 9.73 23.12
C ARG A 82 20.60 9.29 21.83
N ASP A 83 20.29 10.21 20.92
CA ASP A 83 19.74 9.90 19.61
C ASP A 83 20.71 9.02 18.79
N GLY A 84 22.00 9.34 18.85
CA GLY A 84 23.06 8.52 18.24
C GLY A 84 23.14 7.12 18.82
N GLN A 85 23.07 6.96 20.15
CA GLN A 85 23.07 5.65 20.82
C GLN A 85 21.84 4.83 20.41
N LEU A 86 20.64 5.44 20.36
CA LEU A 86 19.41 4.76 19.97
C LEU A 86 19.41 4.35 18.48
N ALA A 87 19.91 5.21 17.59
CA ALA A 87 20.04 4.92 16.18
C ALA A 87 21.04 3.78 15.93
N ALA A 88 22.20 3.81 16.61
CA ALA A 88 23.21 2.76 16.53
C ALA A 88 22.67 1.42 17.06
N ALA A 89 21.98 1.43 18.20
CA ALA A 89 21.35 0.23 18.78
C ALA A 89 20.27 -0.36 17.87
N ALA A 90 19.55 0.48 17.10
CA ALA A 90 18.60 0.05 16.10
C ALA A 90 19.24 -0.45 14.78
N GLY A 91 20.58 -0.31 14.63
CA GLY A 91 21.33 -0.82 13.49
C GLY A 91 21.52 0.16 12.34
N ALA A 92 21.35 1.47 12.56
CA ALA A 92 21.65 2.49 11.54
C ALA A 92 23.12 2.45 11.12
N ASP A 93 23.38 2.60 9.82
CA ASP A 93 24.75 2.63 9.28
C ASP A 93 25.37 4.03 9.45
N ALA A 94 24.56 5.08 9.39
CA ALA A 94 25.00 6.46 9.67
C ALA A 94 23.86 7.34 10.24
N LEU A 95 24.28 8.37 11.00
CA LEU A 95 23.42 9.44 11.49
C LEU A 95 23.90 10.77 10.92
N PHE A 96 23.04 11.45 10.16
CA PHE A 96 23.30 12.77 9.60
C PHE A 96 22.70 13.84 10.50
N ALA A 97 23.55 14.61 11.17
CA ALA A 97 23.17 15.68 12.07
C ALA A 97 23.72 17.03 11.54
N PRO A 98 23.14 17.56 10.43
CA PRO A 98 23.61 18.81 9.83
C PRO A 98 23.31 20.02 10.69
N THR A 99 24.15 21.07 10.55
CA THR A 99 23.83 22.39 11.10
C THR A 99 22.82 23.12 10.21
N LEU A 100 22.32 24.26 10.70
CA LEU A 100 21.38 25.08 9.96
C LEU A 100 21.99 25.55 8.61
N GLU A 101 23.27 25.93 8.60
CA GLU A 101 23.99 26.41 7.43
C GLU A 101 24.20 25.31 6.37
N VAL A 102 24.27 24.04 6.78
CA VAL A 102 24.35 22.90 5.84
C VAL A 102 23.02 22.72 5.12
N ILE A 103 21.89 22.88 5.83
CA ILE A 103 20.55 22.75 5.25
C ILE A 103 20.16 24.03 4.51
N TYR A 104 20.40 25.20 5.09
CA TYR A 104 20.04 26.53 4.58
C TYR A 104 21.25 27.45 4.48
N PRO A 105 22.11 27.28 3.46
CA PRO A 105 23.37 28.03 3.35
C PRO A 105 23.22 29.54 3.26
N GLN A 106 22.07 30.03 2.78
CA GLN A 106 21.76 31.47 2.68
C GLN A 106 20.89 31.96 3.84
N GLY A 107 20.73 31.11 4.89
CA GLY A 107 19.81 31.38 5.98
C GLY A 107 18.35 31.02 5.64
N VAL A 108 17.46 31.12 6.63
CA VAL A 108 16.06 30.66 6.52
C VAL A 108 15.13 31.62 5.75
N HIS A 109 15.59 32.84 5.48
CA HIS A 109 14.78 33.88 4.85
C HIS A 109 14.99 33.93 3.32
N GLU A 110 16.18 33.54 2.83
CA GLU A 110 16.56 33.60 1.41
C GLU A 110 16.75 32.20 0.82
N ILE A 111 15.69 31.39 0.88
CA ILE A 111 15.71 30.02 0.36
C ILE A 111 14.59 29.78 -0.64
N THR A 112 14.80 28.85 -1.57
CA THR A 112 13.73 28.27 -2.37
C THR A 112 12.80 27.47 -1.45
N ARG A 113 11.51 27.76 -1.49
CA ARG A 113 10.48 27.07 -0.69
C ARG A 113 9.62 26.21 -1.59
N ILE A 114 9.21 25.09 -1.06
CA ILE A 114 8.17 24.25 -1.67
C ILE A 114 6.82 24.71 -1.14
N GLN A 115 5.92 25.11 -2.03
CA GLN A 115 4.54 25.42 -1.69
C GLN A 115 3.69 24.18 -1.94
N VAL A 116 3.09 23.65 -0.88
CA VAL A 116 2.20 22.48 -0.94
C VAL A 116 0.83 22.92 -1.47
N PRO A 117 0.17 22.11 -2.33
CA PRO A 117 -1.18 22.43 -2.81
C PRO A 117 -2.15 22.75 -1.68
N ALA A 118 -2.90 23.84 -1.83
CA ALA A 118 -3.85 24.31 -0.81
C ALA A 118 -4.90 23.25 -0.44
N SER A 119 -5.27 22.36 -1.38
CA SER A 119 -6.18 21.25 -1.14
C SER A 119 -5.71 20.31 -0.03
N LEU A 120 -4.39 20.14 0.15
CA LEU A 120 -3.80 19.29 1.18
C LEU A 120 -3.54 20.02 2.51
N GLN A 121 -3.81 21.33 2.58
CA GLN A 121 -3.56 22.16 3.76
C GLN A 121 -4.82 22.80 4.36
N ARG A 122 -5.99 22.68 3.69
CA ARG A 122 -7.24 23.34 4.13
C ARG A 122 -7.85 22.73 5.39
N GLU A 123 -7.50 21.47 5.69
CA GLU A 123 -8.09 20.69 6.77
C GLU A 123 -7.02 20.20 7.75
N LEU A 124 -7.45 19.67 8.87
CA LEU A 124 -6.59 19.05 9.89
C LEU A 124 -5.48 20.01 10.39
N CYS A 125 -4.26 19.49 10.52
CA CYS A 125 -3.08 20.29 10.94
C CYS A 125 -2.74 21.42 9.97
N GLY A 126 -3.05 21.31 8.69
CA GLY A 126 -2.80 22.38 7.73
C GLY A 126 -3.61 23.63 8.01
N ARG A 127 -4.87 23.45 8.45
CA ARG A 127 -5.74 24.55 8.88
C ARG A 127 -5.28 25.17 10.20
N SER A 128 -4.91 24.34 11.17
CA SER A 128 -4.51 24.82 12.51
C SER A 128 -3.10 25.42 12.54
N ARG A 129 -2.25 25.06 11.58
CA ARG A 129 -0.82 25.43 11.54
C ARG A 129 -0.44 25.96 10.14
N PRO A 130 -0.88 27.17 9.75
CA PRO A 130 -0.58 27.75 8.45
C PRO A 130 0.94 27.78 8.16
N GLY A 131 1.36 27.33 6.96
CA GLY A 131 2.75 27.27 6.54
C GLY A 131 3.57 26.08 7.07
N HIS A 132 3.04 25.30 7.99
CA HIS A 132 3.72 24.13 8.57
C HIS A 132 4.17 23.14 7.48
N PHE A 133 3.27 22.75 6.60
CA PHE A 133 3.57 21.74 5.56
C PHE A 133 4.47 22.28 4.46
N ASP A 134 4.45 23.57 4.16
CA ASP A 134 5.44 24.19 3.27
C ASP A 134 6.84 24.11 3.89
N GLY A 135 6.96 24.34 5.19
CA GLY A 135 8.21 24.15 5.93
C GLY A 135 8.69 22.70 5.94
N VAL A 136 7.78 21.73 6.16
CA VAL A 136 8.09 20.29 6.10
C VAL A 136 8.52 19.87 4.71
N ALA A 137 7.76 20.24 3.68
CA ALA A 137 8.08 19.90 2.28
C ALA A 137 9.45 20.47 1.87
N THR A 138 9.73 21.72 2.24
CA THR A 138 11.00 22.39 1.94
C THR A 138 12.17 21.65 2.57
N VAL A 139 12.15 21.33 3.86
CA VAL A 139 13.27 20.64 4.52
C VAL A 139 13.44 19.21 4.02
N VAL A 140 12.34 18.47 3.83
CA VAL A 140 12.42 17.08 3.37
C VAL A 140 12.95 17.03 1.94
N CYS A 141 12.48 17.88 1.01
CA CYS A 141 13.03 17.96 -0.34
C CYS A 141 14.52 18.33 -0.32
N ARG A 142 14.95 19.25 0.55
CA ARG A 142 16.37 19.59 0.71
C ARG A 142 17.17 18.39 1.21
N LEU A 143 16.68 17.66 2.19
CA LEU A 143 17.32 16.43 2.68
C LEU A 143 17.35 15.36 1.60
N LEU A 144 16.28 15.16 0.84
CA LEU A 144 16.23 14.19 -0.26
C LEU A 144 17.25 14.53 -1.37
N ALA A 145 17.42 15.82 -1.70
CA ALA A 145 18.43 16.27 -2.67
C ALA A 145 19.86 15.99 -2.20
N LEU A 146 20.13 16.08 -0.89
CA LEU A 146 21.44 15.77 -0.30
C LEU A 146 21.68 14.27 -0.18
N VAL A 147 20.70 13.54 0.35
CA VAL A 147 20.79 12.10 0.67
C VAL A 147 20.61 11.24 -0.58
N ARG A 148 19.68 11.57 -1.46
CA ARG A 148 19.30 10.78 -2.64
C ARG A 148 19.03 9.31 -2.28
N PRO A 149 18.05 9.03 -1.42
CA PRO A 149 17.74 7.67 -1.01
C PRO A 149 16.90 6.95 -2.08
N ASP A 150 16.91 5.62 -2.05
CA ASP A 150 16.00 4.79 -2.83
C ASP A 150 14.62 4.71 -2.16
N ARG A 151 14.60 4.85 -0.81
CA ARG A 151 13.37 4.78 -0.03
C ARG A 151 13.37 5.76 1.13
N LEU A 152 12.23 6.46 1.31
CA LEU A 152 11.92 7.32 2.43
C LEU A 152 10.91 6.60 3.34
N LEU A 153 11.24 6.42 4.62
CA LEU A 153 10.32 5.84 5.59
C LEU A 153 9.77 6.91 6.54
N LEU A 154 8.45 6.91 6.73
CA LEU A 154 7.73 7.86 7.55
C LEU A 154 6.70 7.13 8.43
N GLY A 155 6.45 7.64 9.64
CA GLY A 155 5.38 7.11 10.49
C GLY A 155 3.99 7.53 9.99
N GLU A 156 3.03 6.60 9.98
CA GLU A 156 1.62 6.87 9.64
C GLU A 156 0.94 7.77 10.69
N LYS A 157 1.50 7.86 11.88
CA LYS A 157 1.01 8.78 12.94
C LYS A 157 0.77 10.21 12.41
N ASP A 158 1.70 10.74 11.63
CA ASP A 158 1.60 12.07 11.04
C ASP A 158 1.01 11.93 9.61
N TRP A 159 -0.23 11.39 9.53
CA TRP A 159 -0.88 10.99 8.28
C TRP A 159 -0.91 12.09 7.22
N GLN A 160 -1.33 13.30 7.58
CA GLN A 160 -1.37 14.42 6.66
C GLN A 160 0.03 14.75 6.10
N GLN A 161 1.08 14.68 6.92
CA GLN A 161 2.46 14.83 6.47
C GLN A 161 2.85 13.76 5.46
N LEU A 162 2.48 12.51 5.70
CA LEU A 162 2.73 11.39 4.77
C LEU A 162 2.07 11.63 3.42
N VAL A 163 0.79 12.06 3.41
CA VAL A 163 0.04 12.39 2.19
C VAL A 163 0.68 13.55 1.44
N VAL A 164 1.02 14.63 2.14
CA VAL A 164 1.70 15.79 1.58
C VAL A 164 3.03 15.40 0.92
N LEU A 165 3.88 14.64 1.62
CA LEU A 165 5.19 14.26 1.10
C LEU A 165 5.09 13.29 -0.07
N ARG A 166 4.15 12.35 -0.06
CA ARG A 166 3.87 11.49 -1.23
C ARG A 166 3.50 12.33 -2.46
N ARG A 167 2.64 13.34 -2.27
CA ARG A 167 2.23 14.23 -3.36
C ARG A 167 3.40 15.08 -3.88
N VAL A 168 4.17 15.70 -3.00
CA VAL A 168 5.33 16.52 -3.38
C VAL A 168 6.38 15.71 -4.13
N ILE A 169 6.68 14.49 -3.66
CA ILE A 169 7.64 13.58 -4.30
C ILE A 169 7.17 13.18 -5.70
N ALA A 170 5.87 12.88 -5.85
CA ALA A 170 5.29 12.54 -7.15
C ALA A 170 5.28 13.75 -8.11
N ASP A 171 4.85 14.93 -7.66
CA ASP A 171 4.79 16.15 -8.48
C ASP A 171 6.18 16.60 -8.95
N LEU A 172 7.22 16.38 -8.13
CA LEU A 172 8.61 16.69 -8.47
C LEU A 172 9.31 15.56 -9.25
N GLY A 173 8.66 14.43 -9.49
CA GLY A 173 9.25 13.29 -10.19
C GLY A 173 10.48 12.71 -9.50
N LEU A 174 10.57 12.77 -8.16
CA LEU A 174 11.74 12.27 -7.44
C LEU A 174 11.76 10.73 -7.47
N PRO A 175 12.87 10.12 -7.92
CA PRO A 175 12.97 8.68 -8.16
C PRO A 175 13.21 7.90 -6.86
N LEU A 176 12.28 7.97 -5.92
CA LEU A 176 12.33 7.24 -4.65
C LEU A 176 10.95 6.73 -4.25
N GLN A 177 10.92 5.72 -3.39
CA GLN A 177 9.66 5.20 -2.84
C GLN A 177 9.41 5.74 -1.44
N VAL A 178 8.14 6.07 -1.13
CA VAL A 178 7.71 6.51 0.20
C VAL A 178 6.95 5.37 0.88
N GLN A 179 7.50 4.89 1.99
CA GLN A 179 6.88 3.85 2.81
C GLN A 179 6.31 4.47 4.09
N GLY A 180 5.00 4.29 4.31
CA GLY A 180 4.36 4.50 5.60
C GLY A 180 4.63 3.31 6.52
N CYS A 181 4.74 3.57 7.82
CA CYS A 181 4.88 2.54 8.84
C CYS A 181 3.87 2.82 9.96
N ALA A 182 3.17 1.78 10.39
CA ALA A 182 2.10 1.88 11.38
C ALA A 182 2.52 2.62 12.66
N THR A 183 1.59 3.34 13.26
CA THR A 183 1.78 4.08 14.49
C THR A 183 2.12 3.16 15.65
N VAL A 184 3.26 3.40 16.28
CA VAL A 184 3.63 2.73 17.52
C VAL A 184 2.97 3.43 18.70
N ARG A 185 2.39 2.64 19.60
CA ARG A 185 1.65 3.15 20.74
C ARG A 185 2.28 2.72 22.06
N ASP A 186 2.22 3.60 23.04
CA ASP A 186 2.59 3.30 24.41
C ASP A 186 1.56 2.32 25.05
N HIS A 187 1.82 1.85 26.27
CA HIS A 187 0.94 0.93 27.02
C HIS A 187 -0.48 1.48 27.26
N ASP A 188 -0.62 2.79 27.36
CA ASP A 188 -1.89 3.52 27.49
C ASP A 188 -2.54 3.86 26.14
N ARG A 189 -2.02 3.27 25.06
CA ARG A 189 -2.45 3.42 23.66
C ARG A 189 -2.20 4.80 23.04
N LEU A 190 -1.60 5.75 23.77
CA LEU A 190 -1.14 7.00 23.18
C LEU A 190 -0.11 6.72 22.06
N PRO A 191 -0.21 7.37 20.89
CA PRO A 191 0.85 7.32 19.91
C PRO A 191 2.16 7.79 20.51
N CYS A 192 3.25 7.04 20.29
CA CYS A 192 4.58 7.46 20.70
C CYS A 192 4.94 8.82 20.10
N SER A 193 5.34 9.77 20.95
CA SER A 193 5.72 11.14 20.56
C SER A 193 6.76 11.71 21.51
N SER A 194 7.69 12.52 21.00
CA SER A 194 8.61 13.28 21.82
C SER A 194 7.88 14.23 22.79
N ARG A 195 6.69 14.72 22.43
CA ARG A 195 5.85 15.59 23.24
C ARG A 195 5.18 14.90 24.43
N ASN A 196 5.08 13.56 24.41
CA ASN A 196 4.56 12.81 25.57
C ASN A 196 5.41 13.00 26.84
N ARG A 197 6.67 13.42 26.69
CA ARG A 197 7.58 13.71 27.83
C ARG A 197 7.18 14.93 28.64
N TYR A 198 6.39 15.84 28.05
CA TYR A 198 5.93 17.06 28.73
C TYR A 198 4.69 16.82 29.58
N LEU A 199 4.02 15.68 29.43
CA LEU A 199 2.81 15.36 30.18
C LEU A 199 3.14 14.92 31.60
N SER A 200 2.54 15.58 32.59
CA SER A 200 2.46 15.05 33.94
C SER A 200 1.65 13.75 34.00
N ALA A 201 1.75 13.00 35.09
CA ALA A 201 0.98 11.76 35.24
C ALA A 201 -0.54 11.98 35.11
N ALA A 202 -1.06 13.08 35.65
CA ALA A 202 -2.47 13.44 35.53
C ALA A 202 -2.88 13.83 34.11
N GLU A 203 -2.05 14.60 33.42
CA GLU A 203 -2.27 14.95 32.00
C GLU A 203 -2.20 13.72 31.12
N ARG A 204 -1.27 12.79 31.39
CA ARG A 204 -1.16 11.54 30.62
C ARG A 204 -2.40 10.66 30.75
N LEU A 205 -3.00 10.58 31.95
CA LEU A 205 -4.28 9.88 32.14
C LEU A 205 -5.42 10.51 31.32
N ARG A 206 -5.51 11.85 31.30
CA ARG A 206 -6.48 12.57 30.46
C ARG A 206 -6.22 12.35 28.97
N ALA A 207 -4.96 12.46 28.55
CA ALA A 207 -4.56 12.29 27.15
C ALA A 207 -4.92 10.93 26.59
N ALA A 208 -4.97 9.87 27.41
CA ALA A 208 -5.39 8.52 27.00
C ALA A 208 -6.84 8.46 26.50
N ALA A 209 -7.66 9.47 26.80
CA ALA A 209 -9.01 9.60 26.24
C ALA A 209 -9.00 9.82 24.71
N LEU A 210 -7.93 10.40 24.14
CA LEU A 210 -7.84 10.65 22.71
C LEU A 210 -7.86 9.35 21.88
N PRO A 211 -6.93 8.39 22.06
CA PRO A 211 -7.01 7.11 21.34
C PRO A 211 -8.26 6.30 21.71
N ALA A 212 -8.74 6.38 22.95
CA ALA A 212 -9.94 5.67 23.38
C ALA A 212 -11.20 6.18 22.67
N ALA A 213 -11.37 7.50 22.53
CA ALA A 213 -12.50 8.12 21.83
C ALA A 213 -12.51 7.74 20.34
N LEU A 214 -11.35 7.79 19.67
CA LEU A 214 -11.20 7.41 18.27
C LEU A 214 -11.46 5.91 18.04
N ALA A 215 -10.96 5.05 18.93
CA ALA A 215 -11.20 3.61 18.85
C ALA A 215 -12.69 3.26 19.04
N ALA A 216 -13.39 3.94 19.95
CA ALA A 216 -14.82 3.76 20.13
C ALA A 216 -15.61 4.18 18.89
N ALA A 217 -15.29 5.32 18.28
CA ALA A 217 -15.92 5.77 17.04
C ALA A 217 -15.64 4.82 15.86
N ARG A 218 -14.45 4.21 15.79
CA ARG A 218 -14.16 3.17 14.80
C ARG A 218 -15.06 1.95 14.97
N LEU A 219 -15.25 1.48 16.20
CA LEU A 219 -16.15 0.33 16.49
C LEU A 219 -17.59 0.64 16.10
N GLU A 220 -18.07 1.85 16.42
CA GLU A 220 -19.41 2.33 16.05
C GLU A 220 -19.61 2.35 14.52
N ALA A 221 -18.62 2.89 13.79
CA ALA A 221 -18.66 2.93 12.32
C ALA A 221 -18.71 1.51 11.71
N LEU A 222 -17.95 0.56 12.27
CA LEU A 222 -17.95 -0.84 11.80
C LEU A 222 -19.23 -1.61 12.13
N ALA A 223 -19.89 -1.27 13.24
CA ALA A 223 -21.13 -1.93 13.69
C ALA A 223 -22.38 -1.46 12.93
N THR A 224 -22.28 -0.39 12.13
CA THR A 224 -23.45 0.22 11.45
C THR A 224 -23.38 -0.03 9.93
N PRO A 225 -24.01 -1.10 9.40
CA PRO A 225 -23.94 -1.49 7.98
C PRO A 225 -24.44 -0.43 7.00
N ALA A 226 -25.42 0.40 7.43
CA ALA A 226 -25.98 1.49 6.62
C ALA A 226 -25.04 2.73 6.55
N GLY A 227 -23.92 2.69 7.27
CA GLY A 227 -22.96 3.80 7.43
C GLY A 227 -23.45 4.84 8.44
N VAL A 228 -22.52 5.35 9.24
CA VAL A 228 -22.74 6.42 10.23
C VAL A 228 -22.48 7.77 9.57
N ALA A 229 -23.29 8.79 9.91
CA ALA A 229 -23.00 10.16 9.48
C ALA A 229 -21.69 10.68 10.14
N ALA A 230 -20.90 11.44 9.41
CA ALA A 230 -19.66 12.04 9.91
C ALA A 230 -19.91 12.87 11.18
N GLU A 231 -20.99 13.66 11.18
CA GLU A 231 -21.38 14.50 12.30
C GLU A 231 -21.62 13.70 13.59
N ALA A 232 -22.26 12.53 13.49
CA ALA A 232 -22.47 11.66 14.65
C ALA A 232 -21.14 11.15 15.23
N LEU A 233 -20.24 10.67 14.37
CA LEU A 233 -18.91 10.20 14.79
C LEU A 233 -18.10 11.34 15.42
N ILE A 234 -18.08 12.51 14.79
CA ILE A 234 -17.36 13.70 15.28
C ILE A 234 -17.92 14.12 16.65
N THR A 235 -19.25 14.24 16.79
CA THR A 235 -19.91 14.59 18.04
C THR A 235 -19.58 13.58 19.15
N ALA A 236 -19.63 12.29 18.84
CA ALA A 236 -19.30 11.23 19.81
C ALA A 236 -17.83 11.30 20.28
N VAL A 237 -16.90 11.64 19.40
CA VAL A 237 -15.49 11.85 19.76
C VAL A 237 -15.35 13.12 20.60
N CYS A 238 -15.91 14.24 20.15
CA CYS A 238 -15.85 15.53 20.87
C CYS A 238 -16.37 15.39 22.30
N SER A 239 -17.55 14.79 22.50
CA SER A 239 -18.13 14.61 23.83
C SER A 239 -17.23 13.82 24.78
N ARG A 240 -16.55 12.77 24.27
CA ARG A 240 -15.60 11.99 25.09
C ARG A 240 -14.32 12.77 25.43
N LEU A 241 -13.83 13.59 24.51
CA LEU A 241 -12.65 14.42 24.73
C LEU A 241 -12.92 15.55 25.72
N GLU A 242 -14.08 16.20 25.60
CA GLU A 242 -14.53 17.23 26.53
C GLU A 242 -14.75 16.69 27.94
N ALA A 243 -15.37 15.49 28.06
CA ALA A 243 -15.54 14.80 29.34
C ALA A 243 -14.21 14.44 30.03
N ALA A 244 -13.12 14.36 29.27
CA ALA A 244 -11.75 14.15 29.78
C ALA A 244 -10.99 15.47 30.00
N ASP A 245 -11.65 16.62 29.95
CA ASP A 245 -11.04 17.95 30.10
C ASP A 245 -9.87 18.20 29.13
N LEU A 246 -10.08 17.80 27.85
CA LEU A 246 -9.16 18.07 26.74
C LEU A 246 -9.69 19.19 25.86
N VAL A 247 -8.83 20.17 25.55
CA VAL A 247 -9.19 21.27 24.64
C VAL A 247 -9.04 20.81 23.20
N ILE A 248 -10.14 20.75 22.47
CA ILE A 248 -10.17 20.26 21.09
C ILE A 248 -9.66 21.35 20.15
N ASP A 249 -8.68 21.02 19.32
CA ASP A 249 -8.26 21.84 18.19
C ASP A 249 -9.11 21.48 16.96
N TYR A 250 -9.20 20.18 16.62
CA TYR A 250 -10.12 19.67 15.62
C TYR A 250 -10.50 18.19 15.86
N VAL A 251 -11.68 17.81 15.36
CA VAL A 251 -12.07 16.42 15.07
C VAL A 251 -12.68 16.45 13.68
N GLN A 252 -12.13 15.67 12.74
CA GLN A 252 -12.56 15.70 11.33
C GLN A 252 -12.57 14.31 10.71
N LEU A 253 -13.57 14.09 9.83
CA LEU A 253 -13.67 12.89 8.98
C LEU A 253 -13.35 13.30 7.55
N VAL A 254 -12.27 12.75 6.99
CA VAL A 254 -11.79 13.09 5.63
C VAL A 254 -11.46 11.83 4.83
N GLN A 255 -11.47 11.94 3.50
CA GLN A 255 -10.89 10.91 2.64
C GLN A 255 -9.38 10.80 2.91
N ALA A 256 -8.87 9.59 3.11
CA ALA A 256 -7.52 9.42 3.64
C ALA A 256 -6.41 9.97 2.72
N HIS A 257 -6.56 9.88 1.40
CA HIS A 257 -5.52 10.29 0.44
C HIS A 257 -5.69 11.72 -0.09
N THR A 258 -6.92 12.23 -0.22
CA THR A 258 -7.18 13.57 -0.73
C THR A 258 -7.37 14.61 0.38
N LEU A 259 -7.63 14.15 1.60
CA LEU A 259 -7.95 14.95 2.78
C LEU A 259 -9.23 15.78 2.64
N GLU A 260 -10.07 15.47 1.67
CA GLU A 260 -11.36 16.14 1.48
C GLU A 260 -12.36 15.71 2.55
N PRO A 261 -13.11 16.64 3.15
CA PRO A 261 -14.13 16.32 4.13
C PRO A 261 -15.20 15.37 3.59
N LEU A 262 -15.58 14.39 4.37
CA LEU A 262 -16.60 13.41 4.04
C LEU A 262 -17.83 13.56 4.92
N ARG A 263 -19.02 13.34 4.36
CA ARG A 263 -20.29 13.31 5.10
C ARG A 263 -20.57 11.95 5.73
N ARG A 264 -19.90 10.89 5.23
CA ARG A 264 -19.96 9.50 5.73
C ARG A 264 -18.66 8.78 5.38
N PRO A 265 -18.27 7.76 6.13
CA PRO A 265 -17.14 6.91 5.74
C PRO A 265 -17.36 6.33 4.34
N GLN A 266 -16.36 6.48 3.46
CA GLN A 266 -16.37 5.97 2.09
C GLN A 266 -14.97 5.56 1.66
N GLY A 267 -14.81 4.31 1.17
CA GLY A 267 -13.51 3.76 0.85
C GLY A 267 -12.60 3.77 2.07
N LEU A 268 -11.35 4.21 1.89
CA LEU A 268 -10.42 4.46 2.99
C LEU A 268 -10.63 5.89 3.52
N THR A 269 -11.08 5.97 4.74
CA THR A 269 -11.45 7.22 5.43
C THR A 269 -10.59 7.41 6.67
N LEU A 270 -10.17 8.64 6.93
CA LEU A 270 -9.42 9.07 8.12
C LEU A 270 -10.37 9.82 9.07
N LEU A 271 -10.53 9.32 10.30
CA LEU A 271 -11.08 10.10 11.41
C LEU A 271 -9.92 10.53 12.29
N ALA A 272 -9.63 11.83 12.30
CA ALA A 272 -8.48 12.40 12.98
C ALA A 272 -8.88 13.46 13.98
N ALA A 273 -8.13 13.53 15.08
CA ALA A 273 -8.32 14.53 16.13
C ALA A 273 -6.99 15.14 16.58
N ALA A 274 -7.04 16.41 16.94
CA ALA A 274 -5.99 17.11 17.64
C ALA A 274 -6.54 17.77 18.90
N VAL A 275 -5.80 17.66 19.99
CA VAL A 275 -6.19 18.22 21.29
C VAL A 275 -5.00 18.88 21.97
N HIS A 276 -5.27 19.85 22.83
CA HIS A 276 -4.31 20.39 23.78
C HIS A 276 -4.53 19.72 25.15
N CYS A 277 -3.44 19.23 25.73
CA CYS A 277 -3.38 18.66 27.07
C CYS A 277 -2.18 19.27 27.79
N GLY A 278 -2.44 20.14 28.78
CA GLY A 278 -1.39 21.00 29.36
C GLY A 278 -0.72 21.86 28.29
N SER A 279 0.60 21.83 28.25
CA SER A 279 1.40 22.56 27.24
C SER A 279 1.60 21.78 25.94
N SER A 280 1.07 20.58 25.84
CA SER A 280 1.30 19.67 24.68
C SER A 280 0.11 19.67 23.73
N ARG A 281 0.38 19.82 22.44
CA ARG A 281 -0.58 19.50 21.38
C ARG A 281 -0.37 18.04 20.93
N LEU A 282 -1.42 17.24 21.07
CA LEU A 282 -1.42 15.82 20.75
C LEU A 282 -2.30 15.57 19.53
N ILE A 283 -1.87 14.68 18.66
CA ILE A 283 -2.65 14.22 17.49
C ILE A 283 -2.75 12.72 17.47
N ASP A 284 -3.89 12.23 17.01
CA ASP A 284 -4.12 10.82 16.74
C ASP A 284 -5.20 10.64 15.67
N HIS A 285 -5.30 9.44 15.12
CA HIS A 285 -6.32 9.10 14.14
C HIS A 285 -6.66 7.61 14.15
N VAL A 286 -7.75 7.28 13.48
CA VAL A 286 -8.10 5.92 13.09
C VAL A 286 -8.49 5.90 11.62
N LEU A 287 -8.16 4.80 10.96
CA LEU A 287 -8.57 4.54 9.59
C LEU A 287 -9.81 3.67 9.59
N LEU A 288 -10.79 4.06 8.79
CA LEU A 288 -12.05 3.38 8.58
C LEU A 288 -12.08 2.87 7.15
N MET A 289 -12.47 1.60 6.97
CA MET A 289 -12.70 1.03 5.65
C MET A 289 -14.16 0.58 5.56
N SER A 290 -14.87 0.99 4.51
CA SER A 290 -16.27 0.60 4.26
C SER A 290 -16.41 -0.88 3.91
N ARG A 291 -15.35 -1.51 3.41
CA ARG A 291 -15.18 -2.95 3.17
C ARG A 291 -13.69 -3.31 3.28
N LEU A 292 -13.38 -4.61 3.40
CA LEU A 292 -12.01 -5.10 3.33
C LEU A 292 -11.41 -4.83 1.93
N PRO A 293 -10.05 -4.74 1.78
CA PRO A 293 -9.43 -4.34 0.52
C PRO A 293 -9.67 -5.38 -0.60
N ILE A 294 -9.84 -4.89 -1.82
CA ILE A 294 -9.86 -5.68 -3.05
C ILE A 294 -8.68 -5.25 -3.92
N VAL A 295 -7.90 -6.21 -4.38
CA VAL A 295 -6.81 -5.99 -5.33
C VAL A 295 -7.15 -6.67 -6.65
N ALA A 296 -7.02 -5.92 -7.75
CA ALA A 296 -7.19 -6.44 -9.11
C ALA A 296 -5.81 -6.55 -9.77
N ILE A 297 -5.45 -7.76 -10.24
CA ILE A 297 -4.23 -8.00 -11.01
C ILE A 297 -4.62 -8.55 -12.38
N ASP A 298 -4.61 -7.66 -13.37
CA ASP A 298 -4.90 -7.98 -14.76
C ASP A 298 -3.62 -8.12 -15.59
N GLY A 299 -3.74 -8.67 -16.78
CA GLY A 299 -2.64 -8.75 -17.73
C GLY A 299 -2.70 -10.00 -18.62
N PRO A 300 -1.84 -10.07 -19.65
CA PRO A 300 -1.87 -11.10 -20.66
C PRO A 300 -1.50 -12.49 -20.12
N ALA A 301 -1.76 -13.52 -20.91
CA ALA A 301 -1.39 -14.89 -20.59
C ALA A 301 0.14 -15.06 -20.52
N GLY A 302 0.64 -15.89 -19.59
CA GLY A 302 2.08 -16.17 -19.47
C GLY A 302 2.90 -15.07 -18.78
N ALA A 303 2.29 -13.96 -18.33
CA ALA A 303 3.00 -12.88 -17.61
C ALA A 303 3.47 -13.26 -16.18
N GLY A 304 3.16 -14.48 -15.71
CA GLY A 304 3.58 -14.95 -14.37
C GLY A 304 2.61 -14.57 -13.25
N LYS A 305 1.45 -14.00 -13.57
CA LYS A 305 0.47 -13.50 -12.58
C LYS A 305 0.18 -14.47 -11.44
N SER A 306 -0.23 -15.72 -11.73
CA SER A 306 -0.71 -16.67 -10.71
C SER A 306 0.33 -16.96 -9.62
N THR A 307 1.60 -17.07 -10.00
CA THR A 307 2.70 -17.32 -9.07
C THR A 307 2.88 -16.14 -8.12
N VAL A 308 3.02 -14.94 -8.67
CA VAL A 308 3.28 -13.73 -7.87
C VAL A 308 2.05 -13.30 -7.07
N THR A 309 0.84 -13.41 -7.66
CA THR A 309 -0.42 -13.03 -7.00
C THR A 309 -0.71 -13.91 -5.78
N ARG A 310 -0.47 -15.21 -5.88
CA ARG A 310 -0.65 -16.15 -4.76
C ARG A 310 0.32 -15.84 -3.61
N ALA A 311 1.60 -15.64 -3.92
CA ALA A 311 2.60 -15.29 -2.92
C ALA A 311 2.32 -13.91 -2.27
N PHE A 312 1.90 -12.94 -3.07
CA PHE A 312 1.44 -11.63 -2.63
C PHE A 312 0.22 -11.73 -1.70
N ALA A 313 -0.81 -12.52 -2.08
CA ALA A 313 -1.99 -12.76 -1.26
C ALA A 313 -1.62 -13.31 0.11
N ARG A 314 -0.76 -14.34 0.15
CA ARG A 314 -0.28 -14.95 1.39
C ARG A 314 0.44 -13.94 2.27
N ARG A 315 1.33 -13.14 1.70
CA ARG A 315 2.11 -12.14 2.43
C ARG A 315 1.26 -11.06 3.10
N LEU A 316 0.10 -10.76 2.51
CA LEU A 316 -0.83 -9.75 3.02
C LEU A 316 -2.05 -10.33 3.76
N GLY A 317 -2.19 -11.65 3.83
CA GLY A 317 -3.37 -12.28 4.43
C GLY A 317 -4.65 -12.05 3.61
N LEU A 318 -4.52 -11.90 2.29
CA LEU A 318 -5.65 -11.78 1.36
C LEU A 318 -6.06 -13.14 0.81
N VAL A 319 -7.34 -13.32 0.51
CA VAL A 319 -7.82 -14.50 -0.22
C VAL A 319 -7.43 -14.37 -1.69
N TYR A 320 -6.79 -15.40 -2.23
CA TYR A 320 -6.45 -15.47 -3.65
C TYR A 320 -7.64 -16.00 -4.47
N LEU A 321 -8.01 -15.30 -5.54
CA LEU A 321 -9.08 -15.68 -6.46
C LEU A 321 -8.51 -15.83 -7.89
N ASP A 322 -8.34 -17.09 -8.35
CA ASP A 322 -7.98 -17.44 -9.75
C ASP A 322 -9.25 -17.43 -10.61
N THR A 323 -9.58 -16.28 -11.22
CA THR A 323 -10.76 -16.24 -12.11
C THR A 323 -10.55 -17.05 -13.38
N GLY A 324 -9.33 -17.19 -13.85
CA GLY A 324 -9.00 -18.06 -14.97
C GLY A 324 -9.34 -19.53 -14.71
N ALA A 325 -9.23 -19.99 -13.47
CA ALA A 325 -9.67 -21.34 -13.09
C ALA A 325 -11.18 -21.51 -13.24
N MET A 326 -11.98 -20.47 -12.95
CA MET A 326 -13.44 -20.50 -13.13
C MET A 326 -13.81 -20.70 -14.60
N TYR A 327 -13.18 -19.94 -15.51
CA TYR A 327 -13.41 -20.10 -16.95
C TYR A 327 -12.95 -21.47 -17.45
N ARG A 328 -11.82 -21.99 -16.98
CA ARG A 328 -11.33 -23.33 -17.33
C ARG A 328 -12.26 -24.43 -16.79
N ALA A 329 -12.81 -24.29 -15.59
CA ALA A 329 -13.75 -25.24 -15.02
C ALA A 329 -15.04 -25.30 -15.85
N LEU A 330 -15.59 -24.14 -16.24
CA LEU A 330 -16.74 -24.09 -17.12
C LEU A 330 -16.41 -24.70 -18.50
N THR A 331 -15.25 -24.45 -19.07
CA THR A 331 -14.82 -25.04 -20.34
C THR A 331 -14.77 -26.58 -20.25
N TRP A 332 -14.20 -27.10 -19.16
CA TRP A 332 -14.18 -28.54 -18.89
C TRP A 332 -15.61 -29.11 -18.80
N TRP A 333 -16.51 -28.38 -18.14
CA TRP A 333 -17.93 -28.80 -18.04
C TRP A 333 -18.63 -28.80 -19.39
N VAL A 334 -18.43 -27.80 -20.24
CA VAL A 334 -18.96 -27.71 -21.60
C VAL A 334 -18.47 -28.90 -22.43
N GLN A 335 -17.18 -29.23 -22.40
CA GLN A 335 -16.60 -30.37 -23.07
C GLN A 335 -17.20 -31.68 -22.58
N ARG A 336 -17.37 -31.85 -21.27
CA ARG A 336 -17.95 -33.07 -20.67
C ARG A 336 -19.40 -33.29 -21.06
N GLN A 337 -20.14 -32.21 -21.33
CA GLN A 337 -21.52 -32.27 -21.82
C GLN A 337 -21.60 -32.51 -23.34
N GLY A 338 -20.45 -32.59 -24.04
CA GLY A 338 -20.40 -32.79 -25.48
C GLY A 338 -20.91 -31.58 -26.28
N VAL A 339 -20.89 -30.38 -25.69
CA VAL A 339 -21.36 -29.14 -26.33
C VAL A 339 -20.20 -28.46 -27.03
N ASP A 340 -20.44 -27.93 -28.22
CA ASP A 340 -19.44 -27.13 -28.93
C ASP A 340 -19.12 -25.85 -28.15
N PRO A 341 -17.87 -25.64 -27.70
CA PRO A 341 -17.43 -24.45 -26.99
C PRO A 341 -17.62 -23.13 -27.77
N ALA A 342 -17.74 -23.18 -29.08
CA ALA A 342 -17.95 -22.03 -29.93
C ALA A 342 -19.44 -21.63 -30.05
N ASP A 343 -20.38 -22.50 -29.69
CA ASP A 343 -21.82 -22.25 -29.79
C ASP A 343 -22.38 -21.64 -28.48
N ALA A 344 -22.50 -20.31 -28.46
CA ALA A 344 -23.06 -19.59 -27.31
C ALA A 344 -24.48 -20.01 -26.91
N ARG A 345 -25.31 -20.44 -27.87
CA ARG A 345 -26.70 -20.87 -27.62
C ARG A 345 -26.74 -22.22 -26.92
N ALA A 346 -25.83 -23.11 -27.29
CA ALA A 346 -25.72 -24.44 -26.68
C ALA A 346 -25.04 -24.37 -25.29
N VAL A 347 -24.13 -23.43 -25.08
CA VAL A 347 -23.45 -23.20 -23.80
C VAL A 347 -24.38 -22.52 -22.76
N ALA A 348 -25.25 -21.60 -23.19
CA ALA A 348 -26.08 -20.81 -22.29
C ALA A 348 -26.93 -21.63 -21.26
N PRO A 349 -27.59 -22.74 -21.65
CA PRO A 349 -28.35 -23.57 -20.72
C PRO A 349 -27.49 -24.21 -19.61
N LEU A 350 -26.19 -24.46 -19.87
CA LEU A 350 -25.27 -25.04 -18.88
C LEU A 350 -24.90 -24.09 -17.73
N LEU A 351 -25.28 -22.81 -17.86
CA LEU A 351 -25.06 -21.80 -16.83
C LEU A 351 -26.20 -21.75 -15.81
N GLU A 352 -27.35 -22.37 -16.13
CA GLU A 352 -28.48 -22.46 -15.18
C GLU A 352 -28.15 -23.45 -14.07
N GLY A 353 -28.24 -22.98 -12.81
CA GLY A 353 -27.89 -23.80 -11.65
C GLY A 353 -26.42 -24.16 -11.52
N LEU A 354 -25.53 -23.45 -12.24
CA LEU A 354 -24.09 -23.68 -12.18
C LEU A 354 -23.57 -23.51 -10.75
N ASP A 355 -23.11 -24.61 -10.13
CA ASP A 355 -22.43 -24.61 -8.84
C ASP A 355 -20.91 -24.69 -9.09
N LEU A 356 -20.24 -23.54 -8.96
CA LEU A 356 -18.78 -23.42 -9.12
C LEU A 356 -18.17 -22.92 -7.81
N GLN A 357 -17.38 -23.76 -7.18
CA GLN A 357 -16.77 -23.50 -5.89
C GLN A 357 -15.24 -23.43 -6.02
N LEU A 358 -14.67 -22.38 -5.39
CA LEU A 358 -13.25 -22.21 -5.21
C LEU A 358 -12.95 -22.23 -3.73
N SER A 359 -12.15 -23.16 -3.26
CA SER A 359 -11.75 -23.26 -1.85
C SER A 359 -10.23 -23.31 -1.73
N THR A 360 -9.71 -22.66 -0.68
CA THR A 360 -8.32 -22.82 -0.28
C THR A 360 -8.17 -24.20 0.37
N GLY A 361 -7.43 -25.12 -0.29
CA GLY A 361 -7.05 -26.39 0.33
C GLY A 361 -5.92 -26.20 1.35
N ASP A 362 -5.67 -27.23 2.18
CA ASP A 362 -4.55 -27.26 3.15
C ASP A 362 -3.16 -27.20 2.49
N ALA A 363 -3.08 -27.51 1.20
CA ALA A 363 -1.89 -27.33 0.38
C ALA A 363 -2.09 -26.09 -0.49
N GLU A 364 -1.06 -25.29 -0.66
CA GLU A 364 -0.88 -24.06 -1.46
C GLU A 364 -1.71 -23.90 -2.76
N GLN A 365 -2.55 -24.86 -3.10
CA GLN A 365 -3.31 -24.95 -4.34
C GLN A 365 -4.81 -24.76 -4.08
N GLN A 366 -5.42 -23.78 -4.78
CA GLN A 366 -6.85 -23.58 -4.76
C GLN A 366 -7.57 -24.77 -5.38
N ARG A 367 -8.50 -25.39 -4.66
CA ARG A 367 -9.37 -26.45 -5.18
C ARG A 367 -10.50 -25.83 -5.98
N VAL A 368 -10.86 -26.51 -7.06
CA VAL A 368 -11.91 -26.08 -8.00
C VAL A 368 -12.91 -27.20 -8.15
N GLN A 369 -14.16 -26.93 -7.80
CA GLN A 369 -15.26 -27.85 -7.99
C GLN A 369 -16.33 -27.24 -8.89
N ILE A 370 -16.89 -28.02 -9.79
CA ILE A 370 -17.99 -27.62 -10.66
C ILE A 370 -19.06 -28.71 -10.67
N ASN A 371 -20.28 -28.35 -10.29
CA ASN A 371 -21.43 -29.27 -10.22
C ASN A 371 -21.10 -30.58 -9.49
N GLY A 372 -20.41 -30.49 -8.34
CA GLY A 372 -20.00 -31.62 -7.51
C GLY A 372 -18.78 -32.40 -7.99
N HIS A 373 -18.15 -32.00 -9.11
CA HIS A 373 -16.91 -32.62 -9.62
C HIS A 373 -15.68 -31.81 -9.20
N ASP A 374 -14.70 -32.46 -8.55
CA ASP A 374 -13.37 -31.87 -8.37
C ASP A 374 -12.63 -31.90 -9.70
N VAL A 375 -12.32 -30.72 -10.21
CA VAL A 375 -11.67 -30.51 -11.52
C VAL A 375 -10.30 -29.83 -11.39
N THR A 376 -9.76 -29.75 -10.18
CA THR A 376 -8.55 -29.01 -9.84
C THR A 376 -7.37 -29.27 -10.78
N ASP A 377 -7.16 -30.54 -11.16
CA ASP A 377 -6.09 -30.93 -12.08
C ASP A 377 -6.58 -30.95 -13.53
N ALA A 378 -7.80 -31.41 -13.78
CA ALA A 378 -8.38 -31.56 -15.11
C ALA A 378 -8.43 -30.25 -15.90
N ILE A 379 -8.69 -29.12 -15.24
CA ILE A 379 -8.78 -27.78 -15.86
C ILE A 379 -7.44 -27.24 -16.37
N ARG A 380 -6.34 -27.96 -16.14
CA ARG A 380 -4.99 -27.57 -16.57
C ARG A 380 -4.52 -28.34 -17.80
N SER A 381 -5.36 -29.23 -18.31
CA SER A 381 -5.04 -30.01 -19.52
C SER A 381 -4.89 -29.10 -20.75
N PRO A 382 -4.09 -29.53 -21.75
CA PRO A 382 -3.96 -28.80 -23.00
C PRO A 382 -5.30 -28.63 -23.74
N GLU A 383 -6.18 -29.62 -23.68
CA GLU A 383 -7.49 -29.61 -24.34
C GLU A 383 -8.40 -28.55 -23.79
N VAL A 384 -8.49 -28.41 -22.48
CA VAL A 384 -9.26 -27.32 -21.79
C VAL A 384 -8.63 -25.97 -22.13
N THR A 385 -7.30 -25.88 -22.03
CA THR A 385 -6.57 -24.63 -22.28
C THR A 385 -6.77 -24.12 -23.70
N ALA A 386 -6.86 -24.97 -24.70
CA ALA A 386 -7.07 -24.59 -26.09
C ALA A 386 -8.45 -23.96 -26.34
N GLN A 387 -9.48 -24.35 -25.58
CA GLN A 387 -10.87 -23.93 -25.82
C GLN A 387 -11.37 -22.87 -24.86
N VAL A 388 -10.61 -22.53 -23.81
CA VAL A 388 -11.04 -21.57 -22.78
C VAL A 388 -11.35 -20.17 -23.35
N SER A 389 -10.62 -19.73 -24.38
CA SER A 389 -10.84 -18.42 -24.99
C SER A 389 -12.16 -18.34 -25.75
N ALA A 390 -12.57 -19.43 -26.43
CA ALA A 390 -13.85 -19.52 -27.10
C ALA A 390 -15.03 -19.41 -26.12
N VAL A 391 -15.00 -20.21 -25.03
CA VAL A 391 -16.03 -20.16 -23.98
C VAL A 391 -16.05 -18.80 -23.28
N ALA A 392 -14.87 -18.24 -22.98
CA ALA A 392 -14.75 -16.93 -22.31
C ALA A 392 -15.16 -15.73 -23.18
N ALA A 393 -15.29 -15.90 -24.49
CA ALA A 393 -15.78 -14.86 -25.40
C ALA A 393 -17.31 -14.68 -25.31
N HIS A 394 -18.06 -15.68 -24.83
CA HIS A 394 -19.53 -15.60 -24.78
C HIS A 394 -20.00 -14.64 -23.70
N GLY A 395 -20.85 -13.67 -24.07
CA GLY A 395 -21.42 -12.68 -23.16
C GLY A 395 -22.22 -13.28 -21.99
N CYS A 396 -22.98 -14.39 -22.26
CA CYS A 396 -23.73 -15.11 -21.21
C CYS A 396 -22.80 -15.73 -20.16
N VAL A 397 -21.68 -16.32 -20.57
CA VAL A 397 -20.65 -16.88 -19.67
C VAL A 397 -20.05 -15.78 -18.81
N ARG A 398 -19.64 -14.69 -19.42
CA ARG A 398 -19.06 -13.56 -18.69
C ARG A 398 -20.02 -12.99 -17.65
N ALA A 399 -21.28 -12.76 -18.06
CA ALA A 399 -22.30 -12.25 -17.14
C ALA A 399 -22.53 -13.19 -15.94
N ALA A 400 -22.55 -14.50 -16.16
CA ALA A 400 -22.71 -15.49 -15.10
C ALA A 400 -21.50 -15.53 -14.15
N LEU A 401 -20.28 -15.65 -14.69
CA LEU A 401 -19.07 -15.73 -13.88
C LEU A 401 -18.73 -14.41 -13.18
N THR A 402 -18.96 -13.26 -13.81
CA THR A 402 -18.78 -11.95 -13.18
C THR A 402 -19.66 -11.81 -11.94
N ARG A 403 -20.94 -12.21 -12.01
CA ARG A 403 -21.83 -12.18 -10.83
C ARG A 403 -21.29 -13.07 -9.70
N GLN A 404 -20.80 -14.27 -10.00
CA GLN A 404 -20.23 -15.16 -8.98
C GLN A 404 -18.95 -14.55 -8.38
N GLN A 405 -18.05 -14.00 -9.18
CA GLN A 405 -16.83 -13.34 -8.72
C GLN A 405 -17.15 -12.15 -7.82
N GLN A 406 -18.12 -11.32 -8.20
CA GLN A 406 -18.60 -10.19 -7.39
C GLN A 406 -19.21 -10.65 -6.06
N ALA A 407 -19.98 -11.75 -6.07
CA ALA A 407 -20.50 -12.33 -4.84
C ALA A 407 -19.39 -12.85 -3.91
N MET A 408 -18.35 -13.51 -4.45
CA MET A 408 -17.16 -13.92 -3.70
C MET A 408 -16.40 -12.73 -3.11
N GLY A 409 -16.36 -11.60 -3.84
CA GLY A 409 -15.69 -10.36 -3.41
C GLY A 409 -16.56 -9.41 -2.57
N ALA A 410 -17.81 -9.74 -2.27
CA ALA A 410 -18.73 -8.82 -1.61
C ALA A 410 -18.24 -8.27 -0.27
N ARG A 411 -17.47 -9.05 0.49
CA ARG A 411 -16.85 -8.64 1.76
C ARG A 411 -15.46 -8.02 1.60
N GLY A 412 -14.87 -8.11 0.41
CA GLY A 412 -13.46 -7.79 0.17
C GLY A 412 -12.50 -8.78 0.84
N GLY A 413 -11.28 -8.33 1.16
CA GLY A 413 -10.23 -9.16 1.75
C GLY A 413 -9.58 -10.10 0.74
N LEU A 414 -9.59 -9.74 -0.56
CA LEU A 414 -9.12 -10.63 -1.63
C LEU A 414 -8.22 -9.92 -2.66
N VAL A 415 -7.45 -10.75 -3.34
CA VAL A 415 -6.81 -10.38 -4.60
C VAL A 415 -7.31 -11.29 -5.70
N ALA A 416 -7.86 -10.71 -6.75
CA ALA A 416 -8.34 -11.42 -7.93
C ALA A 416 -7.36 -11.20 -9.09
N GLU A 417 -7.04 -12.29 -9.80
CA GLU A 417 -6.28 -12.21 -11.04
C GLU A 417 -7.14 -12.57 -12.26
N GLY A 418 -6.88 -11.88 -13.37
CA GLY A 418 -7.63 -12.14 -14.59
C GLY A 418 -7.18 -11.33 -15.79
N ARG A 419 -8.16 -10.82 -16.55
CA ARG A 419 -7.99 -10.00 -17.75
C ARG A 419 -8.75 -8.69 -17.70
N ASP A 420 -9.80 -8.65 -16.90
CA ASP A 420 -10.79 -7.58 -16.83
C ASP A 420 -11.30 -7.38 -15.39
N ILE A 421 -10.47 -7.75 -14.42
CA ILE A 421 -10.83 -7.65 -13.01
C ILE A 421 -11.02 -6.19 -12.62
N GLY A 422 -10.04 -5.34 -12.96
CA GLY A 422 -10.06 -3.92 -12.62
C GLY A 422 -10.97 -3.08 -13.50
N THR A 423 -11.46 -3.61 -14.64
CA THR A 423 -12.33 -2.90 -15.56
C THR A 423 -13.79 -3.33 -15.49
N ALA A 424 -14.08 -4.61 -15.28
CA ALA A 424 -15.43 -5.16 -15.36
C ALA A 424 -15.89 -5.86 -14.07
N VAL A 425 -15.04 -6.65 -13.42
CA VAL A 425 -15.42 -7.44 -12.24
C VAL A 425 -15.43 -6.58 -10.97
N PHE A 426 -14.31 -5.92 -10.67
CA PHE A 426 -14.14 -5.03 -9.53
C PHE A 426 -13.63 -3.65 -9.98
N PRO A 427 -14.46 -2.86 -10.70
CA PRO A 427 -14.04 -1.54 -11.18
C PRO A 427 -13.70 -0.56 -10.05
N ASN A 428 -14.15 -0.84 -8.82
CA ASN A 428 -13.85 -0.08 -7.61
C ASN A 428 -12.82 -0.79 -6.71
N ALA A 429 -11.93 -1.64 -7.28
CA ALA A 429 -10.83 -2.24 -6.51
C ALA A 429 -9.90 -1.16 -5.95
N ASP A 430 -9.40 -1.36 -4.71
CA ASP A 430 -8.58 -0.37 -4.01
C ASP A 430 -7.16 -0.25 -4.59
N CYS A 431 -6.67 -1.34 -5.18
CA CYS A 431 -5.38 -1.38 -5.86
C CYS A 431 -5.54 -2.17 -7.17
N LYS A 432 -5.14 -1.55 -8.28
CA LYS A 432 -5.19 -2.18 -9.60
C LYS A 432 -3.80 -2.20 -10.20
N VAL A 433 -3.41 -3.38 -10.69
CA VAL A 433 -2.12 -3.59 -11.34
C VAL A 433 -2.34 -4.29 -12.68
N PHE A 434 -1.77 -3.74 -13.74
CA PHE A 434 -1.67 -4.41 -15.03
C PHE A 434 -0.28 -5.02 -15.16
N LEU A 435 -0.19 -6.33 -14.86
CA LEU A 435 1.07 -7.05 -14.84
C LEU A 435 1.35 -7.65 -16.21
N THR A 436 2.46 -7.22 -16.83
CA THR A 436 2.82 -7.61 -18.19
C THR A 436 4.30 -8.01 -18.29
N ALA A 437 4.66 -8.61 -19.42
CA ALA A 437 6.02 -8.87 -19.88
C ALA A 437 6.00 -8.96 -21.40
N THR A 438 7.16 -8.77 -22.04
CA THR A 438 7.29 -8.92 -23.50
C THR A 438 6.88 -10.31 -23.97
N VAL A 439 6.43 -10.41 -25.21
CA VAL A 439 6.03 -11.71 -25.80
C VAL A 439 7.18 -12.71 -25.72
N ALA A 440 8.41 -12.27 -26.01
CA ALA A 440 9.61 -13.08 -25.92
C ALA A 440 9.86 -13.63 -24.51
N GLU A 441 9.77 -12.78 -23.48
CA GLU A 441 9.94 -13.22 -22.09
C GLU A 441 8.84 -14.20 -21.66
N ARG A 442 7.60 -13.97 -22.08
CA ARG A 442 6.47 -14.88 -21.80
C ARG A 442 6.64 -16.23 -22.50
N ALA A 443 7.14 -16.24 -23.74
CA ALA A 443 7.45 -17.48 -24.47
C ALA A 443 8.57 -18.26 -23.76
N ARG A 444 9.62 -17.58 -23.31
CA ARG A 444 10.70 -18.18 -22.52
C ARG A 444 10.17 -18.83 -21.23
N ARG A 445 9.34 -18.09 -20.45
CA ARG A 445 8.71 -18.61 -19.22
C ARG A 445 7.80 -19.81 -19.51
N ARG A 446 7.04 -19.75 -20.60
CA ARG A 446 6.17 -20.86 -21.02
C ARG A 446 6.95 -22.10 -21.41
N ALA A 447 8.05 -21.93 -22.15
CA ALA A 447 8.95 -23.02 -22.50
C ALA A 447 9.53 -23.71 -21.26
N GLU A 448 9.92 -22.93 -20.26
CA GLU A 448 10.44 -23.46 -19.00
C GLU A 448 9.37 -24.21 -18.19
N ASP A 449 8.16 -23.66 -18.06
CA ASP A 449 7.02 -24.34 -17.41
C ASP A 449 6.69 -25.69 -18.08
N LEU A 450 6.69 -25.76 -19.42
CA LEU A 450 6.45 -26.99 -20.16
C LEU A 450 7.55 -28.02 -19.88
N ARG A 451 8.84 -27.63 -19.85
CA ARG A 451 9.95 -28.51 -19.50
C ARG A 451 9.81 -29.11 -18.12
N GLN A 452 9.54 -28.24 -17.13
CA GLN A 452 9.39 -28.64 -15.72
C GLN A 452 8.25 -29.65 -15.52
N ARG A 453 7.20 -29.54 -16.34
CA ARG A 453 6.05 -30.48 -16.32
C ARG A 453 6.24 -31.74 -17.19
N GLY A 454 7.38 -31.88 -17.86
CA GLY A 454 7.66 -33.03 -18.71
C GLY A 454 6.93 -33.04 -20.06
N PHE A 455 6.41 -31.89 -20.51
CA PHE A 455 5.79 -31.75 -21.82
C PHE A 455 6.83 -31.42 -22.90
N SER A 456 6.51 -31.76 -24.16
CA SER A 456 7.31 -31.31 -25.31
C SER A 456 7.23 -29.78 -25.42
N VAL A 457 8.37 -29.17 -25.75
CA VAL A 457 8.46 -27.70 -25.87
C VAL A 457 8.51 -27.32 -27.34
N PRO A 458 7.48 -26.63 -27.86
CA PRO A 458 7.53 -26.09 -29.22
C PRO A 458 8.69 -25.08 -29.39
N PRO A 459 9.15 -24.82 -30.62
CA PRO A 459 10.11 -23.77 -30.91
C PRO A 459 9.64 -22.40 -30.35
N LEU A 460 10.57 -21.59 -29.85
CA LEU A 460 10.24 -20.28 -29.29
C LEU A 460 9.41 -19.39 -30.22
N PRO A 461 9.70 -19.29 -31.54
CA PRO A 461 8.88 -18.49 -32.45
C PRO A 461 7.41 -18.96 -32.54
N GLU A 462 7.15 -20.28 -32.43
CA GLU A 462 5.78 -20.82 -32.42
C GLU A 462 5.06 -20.44 -31.10
N LEU A 463 5.77 -20.52 -29.99
CA LEU A 463 5.22 -20.07 -28.70
C LEU A 463 4.93 -18.55 -28.71
N GLU A 464 5.81 -17.75 -29.28
CA GLU A 464 5.60 -16.30 -29.42
C GLU A 464 4.38 -16.00 -30.30
N ALA A 465 4.26 -16.66 -31.45
CA ALA A 465 3.10 -16.50 -32.34
C ALA A 465 1.79 -16.87 -31.63
N SER A 466 1.75 -18.03 -30.94
CA SER A 466 0.57 -18.47 -30.19
C SER A 466 0.20 -17.53 -29.05
N ILE A 467 1.19 -16.95 -28.35
CA ILE A 467 0.97 -15.96 -27.30
C ILE A 467 0.41 -14.67 -27.90
N ALA A 468 0.98 -14.17 -28.99
CA ALA A 468 0.54 -12.96 -29.68
C ALA A 468 -0.90 -13.10 -30.20
N GLU A 469 -1.25 -14.24 -30.81
CA GLU A 469 -2.61 -14.53 -31.26
C GLU A 469 -3.60 -14.53 -30.10
N ARG A 470 -3.26 -15.15 -28.98
CA ARG A 470 -4.10 -15.16 -27.79
C ARG A 470 -4.30 -13.76 -27.20
N ASP A 471 -3.26 -12.96 -27.17
CA ASP A 471 -3.35 -11.56 -26.71
C ASP A 471 -4.26 -10.74 -27.63
N HIS A 472 -4.17 -10.98 -28.93
CA HIS A 472 -5.05 -10.33 -29.89
C HIS A 472 -6.52 -10.70 -29.64
N LEU A 473 -6.81 -12.00 -29.45
CA LEU A 473 -8.17 -12.46 -29.13
C LEU A 473 -8.69 -11.90 -27.81
N ASP A 474 -7.84 -11.88 -26.76
CA ASP A 474 -8.24 -11.35 -25.45
C ASP A 474 -8.47 -9.82 -25.50
N SER A 475 -7.71 -9.06 -26.31
CA SER A 475 -7.81 -7.59 -26.40
C SER A 475 -8.88 -7.11 -27.36
N THR A 476 -9.26 -7.89 -28.39
CA THR A 476 -10.23 -7.49 -29.42
C THR A 476 -11.64 -8.05 -29.19
N ARG A 477 -11.85 -8.88 -28.17
CA ARG A 477 -13.19 -9.42 -27.88
C ARG A 477 -14.19 -8.32 -27.55
N ALA A 478 -15.45 -8.49 -28.00
CA ALA A 478 -16.50 -7.48 -27.88
C ALA A 478 -16.93 -7.21 -26.42
N VAL A 479 -16.80 -8.17 -25.51
CA VAL A 479 -17.24 -8.04 -24.11
C VAL A 479 -16.04 -8.14 -23.19
N ALA A 480 -15.83 -7.11 -22.38
CA ALA A 480 -14.76 -6.97 -21.38
C ALA A 480 -13.37 -7.37 -21.95
N PRO A 481 -12.86 -6.61 -22.93
CA PRO A 481 -11.54 -6.87 -23.52
C PRO A 481 -10.43 -6.76 -22.49
N LEU A 482 -9.28 -7.39 -22.77
CA LEU A 482 -8.06 -7.20 -22.00
C LEU A 482 -7.53 -5.78 -22.25
N VAL A 483 -7.83 -4.86 -21.36
CA VAL A 483 -7.33 -3.48 -21.39
C VAL A 483 -6.89 -3.08 -19.98
N GLN A 484 -5.89 -2.23 -19.91
CA GLN A 484 -5.46 -1.64 -18.65
C GLN A 484 -6.56 -0.67 -18.15
N ALA A 485 -6.96 -0.78 -16.88
CA ALA A 485 -7.83 0.20 -16.26
C ALA A 485 -7.10 1.54 -16.13
N GLU A 486 -7.81 2.67 -16.25
CA GLU A 486 -7.21 4.01 -16.23
C GLU A 486 -6.43 4.30 -14.94
N ASP A 487 -6.86 3.74 -13.81
CA ASP A 487 -6.24 3.88 -12.49
C ASP A 487 -5.32 2.71 -12.12
N ALA A 488 -5.05 1.79 -13.07
CA ALA A 488 -4.13 0.68 -12.86
C ALA A 488 -2.67 1.10 -13.10
N VAL A 489 -1.79 0.62 -12.24
CA VAL A 489 -0.34 0.75 -12.43
C VAL A 489 0.14 -0.38 -13.35
N GLU A 490 0.81 -0.02 -14.44
CA GLU A 490 1.48 -1.00 -15.29
C GLU A 490 2.76 -1.49 -14.60
N LEU A 491 2.93 -2.82 -14.56
CA LEU A 491 4.12 -3.48 -14.01
C LEU A 491 4.72 -4.42 -15.06
N VAL A 492 5.79 -3.96 -15.70
CA VAL A 492 6.58 -4.77 -16.65
C VAL A 492 7.56 -5.62 -15.86
N THR A 493 7.49 -6.95 -16.02
CA THR A 493 8.26 -7.90 -15.19
C THR A 493 9.44 -8.55 -15.89
N ASP A 494 9.86 -8.02 -17.05
CA ASP A 494 11.03 -8.50 -17.78
C ASP A 494 12.28 -8.41 -16.91
N GLY A 495 13.03 -9.49 -16.80
CA GLY A 495 14.27 -9.55 -16.03
C GLY A 495 14.09 -9.49 -14.49
N MET A 496 12.86 -9.40 -13.98
CA MET A 496 12.62 -9.37 -12.53
C MET A 496 12.53 -10.77 -11.94
N SER A 497 13.07 -10.95 -10.73
CA SER A 497 12.79 -12.15 -9.94
C SER A 497 11.36 -12.12 -9.38
N ILE A 498 10.84 -13.29 -9.02
CA ILE A 498 9.51 -13.43 -8.40
C ILE A 498 9.42 -12.56 -7.13
N GLU A 499 10.46 -12.61 -6.29
CA GLU A 499 10.55 -11.83 -5.05
C GLU A 499 10.52 -10.32 -5.34
N ALA A 500 11.23 -9.86 -6.37
CA ALA A 500 11.24 -8.45 -6.76
C ALA A 500 9.85 -7.98 -7.21
N VAL A 501 9.13 -8.79 -7.99
CA VAL A 501 7.76 -8.48 -8.40
C VAL A 501 6.82 -8.42 -7.19
N ILE A 502 6.93 -9.38 -6.25
CA ILE A 502 6.11 -9.39 -5.03
C ILE A 502 6.38 -8.14 -4.19
N GLU A 503 7.65 -7.72 -4.04
CA GLU A 503 8.01 -6.50 -3.31
C GLU A 503 7.36 -5.25 -3.94
N VAL A 504 7.37 -5.13 -5.27
CA VAL A 504 6.70 -4.03 -5.97
C VAL A 504 5.19 -4.06 -5.75
N LEU A 505 4.56 -5.23 -5.85
CA LEU A 505 3.12 -5.38 -5.58
C LEU A 505 2.76 -4.98 -4.14
N VAL A 506 3.57 -5.37 -3.16
CA VAL A 506 3.38 -4.97 -1.76
C VAL A 506 3.52 -3.45 -1.60
N ASP A 507 4.50 -2.83 -2.25
CA ASP A 507 4.67 -1.39 -2.20
C ASP A 507 3.47 -0.65 -2.82
N LEU A 508 2.98 -1.08 -3.98
CA LEU A 508 1.79 -0.52 -4.62
C LEU A 508 0.55 -0.65 -3.73
N PHE A 509 0.36 -1.82 -3.12
CA PHE A 509 -0.72 -2.03 -2.16
C PHE A 509 -0.60 -1.11 -0.95
N ARG A 510 0.60 -0.98 -0.34
CA ARG A 510 0.85 -0.15 0.84
C ARG A 510 0.77 1.35 0.58
N GLN A 511 0.93 1.78 -0.66
CA GLN A 511 0.63 3.16 -1.06
C GLN A 511 -0.86 3.48 -1.00
N ARG A 512 -1.72 2.50 -1.26
CA ARG A 512 -3.18 2.62 -1.26
C ARG A 512 -3.80 2.24 0.08
N ILE A 513 -3.33 1.14 0.67
CA ILE A 513 -3.86 0.56 1.91
C ILE A 513 -2.74 0.51 2.95
N PRO A 514 -2.73 1.43 3.91
CA PRO A 514 -1.69 1.51 4.94
C PRO A 514 -1.72 0.32 5.92
N GLU A 515 -0.63 0.14 6.67
CA GLU A 515 -0.54 -0.94 7.65
C GLU A 515 -1.60 -0.84 8.75
N GLU A 516 -1.95 0.36 9.19
CA GLU A 516 -2.99 0.56 10.21
C GLU A 516 -4.39 0.14 9.75
N ALA A 517 -4.69 0.26 8.45
CA ALA A 517 -5.97 -0.18 7.90
C ALA A 517 -5.99 -1.69 7.63
N TRP A 518 -4.85 -2.26 7.24
CA TRP A 518 -4.69 -3.69 6.93
C TRP A 518 -3.31 -4.19 7.42
N PRO A 519 -3.18 -4.65 8.68
CA PRO A 519 -1.87 -4.98 9.26
C PRO A 519 -1.19 -6.21 8.65
N GLY A 520 -1.86 -7.00 7.85
CA GLY A 520 -1.33 -8.26 7.35
C GLY A 520 -1.39 -9.39 8.40
N PRO A 521 -1.03 -10.60 8.04
CA PRO A 521 -0.99 -11.73 8.98
C PRO A 521 0.15 -11.54 10.00
N HIS A 522 -0.11 -11.90 11.24
CA HIS A 522 0.87 -11.93 12.35
C HIS A 522 1.74 -13.18 12.26
#